data_21363d59677a3de07d10c5b2ddb532cc
#
_entry.id   21363d59677a3de07d10c5b2ddb532cc
#
_cell.length_a   1.000
_cell.length_b   1.000
_cell.length_c   1.000
_cell.angle_alpha   90.00
_cell.angle_beta   90.00
_cell.angle_gamma   90.00
#
_symmetry.space_group_name_H-M   'P 1'
#
loop_
_entity.id
_entity.type
_entity.pdbx_description
1 polymer ?
#
loop_
_entity_poly.entity_id
_entity_poly.type
_entity_poly.pdbx_seq_one_letter_code
_entity_poly.pdbx_strand_id
1 'polypeptide(L)'
;MKRILSIIFAAVLLLPISCKKETVEVFASFETNREIYGPMEPVIIKNTTTVNNSVIAICKWEWAGNVSYDFEPSEIKFEEEGVYSVKLTVTANDGAVKGVFTKDIVVEDNNIKPVADFTWSPETARAGEAITFTDRSTDSDGKITAWEWNIGGSVSTEQNPVVTIIASGEVKVSLTVTDDRLGRDTKTATIMVEKGKFTIDLDWKKTYGATGHMTRYTSPAMSPDGQTIYVTSTDCKLYAFGIDGAQKWVYDYGSKHGVKYTTSIGSNDARVVTPSVDTDGTIFFAGGYNEPNTEGQTATVFALNSDGSLKWAQQDGHKTDFGMFSPVIMDNNIAIAQTNGGTLTLDQGCVLLNKQTGNFVIDIFARQGSQGGMAAWGEMLFCNAGGTAMGTQVIFPDYSYIPKANEAYCPGAGKAARSCQNAVSKDGILYTFYPRNESDPTKGGTLYAFDPTTFVATPNAPSASIWSVNIAGELSSDKTGSASAVCGTGGHGMVLSADGTIFVTTRTSLTAVSKDGKIIWTHTPAGRIDCVPAVDNAGFVYYCDRSGNIVKLSSDGQEATRLKLDVEFSSSITISNDGKLYVVGMENNAPTLFCLTTNDIAGPADNWSQLGCNPCKTARMKAN
;
A
#
# COMPACT_ATOMS: atom_id res chain seq x y z
N MET A 1 -31.07 -49.96 79.41
CA MET A 1 -31.82 -51.00 80.11
C MET A 1 -32.49 -51.93 79.08
N LYS A 2 -32.03 -53.17 79.14
CA LYS A 2 -32.78 -54.43 79.08
C LYS A 2 -33.78 -54.59 77.88
N ARG A 3 -33.42 -55.48 76.95
CA ARG A 3 -33.95 -56.84 76.74
C ARG A 3 -35.29 -56.79 75.96
N ILE A 4 -35.52 -57.57 74.91
CA ILE A 4 -35.53 -59.05 74.84
C ILE A 4 -35.56 -59.52 73.39
N LEU A 5 -34.82 -60.57 73.13
CA LEU A 5 -34.78 -61.47 72.00
C LEU A 5 -36.09 -62.23 71.83
N SER A 6 -36.59 -62.33 70.56
CA SER A 6 -37.50 -63.43 70.21
C SER A 6 -37.25 -63.90 68.81
N ILE A 7 -36.77 -65.11 68.70
CA ILE A 7 -36.61 -65.91 67.54
C ILE A 7 -37.95 -66.51 67.15
N ILE A 8 -38.41 -66.26 65.90
CA ILE A 8 -39.44 -67.03 65.25
C ILE A 8 -38.93 -67.61 63.98
N PHE A 9 -38.78 -68.94 63.93
CA PHE A 9 -38.57 -69.72 62.71
C PHE A 9 -39.79 -69.57 61.81
N ALA A 10 -39.63 -69.09 60.56
CA ALA A 10 -40.65 -69.21 59.54
C ALA A 10 -40.08 -69.87 58.31
N ALA A 11 -40.74 -70.87 57.82
CA ALA A 11 -40.41 -71.74 56.74
C ALA A 11 -40.19 -70.97 55.43
N VAL A 12 -39.07 -71.25 54.77
CA VAL A 12 -38.77 -70.78 53.39
C VAL A 12 -39.65 -71.57 52.43
N LEU A 13 -40.74 -70.98 51.95
CA LEU A 13 -41.41 -71.37 50.72
C LEU A 13 -40.58 -70.86 49.54
N LEU A 14 -39.84 -71.73 48.89
CA LEU A 14 -39.24 -71.48 47.56
C LEU A 14 -40.38 -71.40 46.53
N LEU A 15 -40.91 -70.20 46.27
CA LEU A 15 -41.66 -69.96 45.05
C LEU A 15 -40.67 -69.80 43.90
N PRO A 16 -40.85 -70.41 42.74
CA PRO A 16 -40.03 -70.16 41.58
C PRO A 16 -40.26 -68.71 41.13
N ILE A 17 -39.29 -67.85 41.30
CA ILE A 17 -39.26 -66.52 40.66
C ILE A 17 -39.12 -66.82 39.16
N SER A 18 -40.22 -66.81 38.46
CA SER A 18 -40.22 -66.73 36.99
C SER A 18 -39.66 -65.34 36.64
N CYS A 19 -38.39 -65.30 36.32
CA CYS A 19 -37.77 -64.15 35.68
C CYS A 19 -38.49 -63.95 34.34
N LYS A 20 -39.58 -63.15 34.32
CA LYS A 20 -40.05 -62.64 33.04
C LYS A 20 -38.92 -61.78 32.49
N LYS A 21 -38.27 -62.27 31.45
CA LYS A 21 -37.32 -61.50 30.65
C LYS A 21 -38.10 -60.29 30.13
N GLU A 22 -37.86 -59.11 30.74
CA GLU A 22 -38.46 -57.88 30.24
C GLU A 22 -38.07 -57.68 28.79
N THR A 23 -39.08 -57.50 27.94
CA THR A 23 -38.83 -57.32 26.51
C THR A 23 -38.21 -55.96 26.27
N VAL A 24 -37.09 -55.91 25.58
CA VAL A 24 -36.47 -54.65 25.10
C VAL A 24 -37.32 -54.14 23.95
N GLU A 25 -37.74 -52.90 24.05
CA GLU A 25 -38.49 -52.21 22.99
C GLU A 25 -37.78 -50.91 22.60
N VAL A 26 -37.68 -50.63 21.30
CA VAL A 26 -37.06 -49.43 20.73
C VAL A 26 -38.11 -48.70 19.92
N PHE A 27 -38.39 -47.46 20.34
CA PHE A 27 -39.28 -46.52 19.63
C PHE A 27 -38.40 -45.45 19.00
N ALA A 28 -37.90 -45.71 17.82
CA ALA A 28 -37.11 -44.72 17.06
C ALA A 28 -38.02 -43.56 16.65
N SER A 29 -37.57 -42.36 16.89
CA SER A 29 -38.27 -41.12 16.52
C SER A 29 -37.32 -39.95 16.46
N PHE A 30 -37.62 -38.98 15.64
CA PHE A 30 -36.94 -37.67 15.61
C PHE A 30 -37.89 -36.56 15.16
N GLU A 31 -37.56 -35.36 15.54
CA GLU A 31 -38.23 -34.12 15.15
C GLU A 31 -37.29 -33.28 14.32
N THR A 32 -37.83 -32.43 13.46
CA THR A 32 -37.11 -31.43 12.67
C THR A 32 -37.58 -30.04 13.08
N ASN A 33 -36.70 -29.06 12.96
CA ASN A 33 -37.02 -27.67 13.36
C ASN A 33 -38.04 -26.98 12.44
N ARG A 34 -38.29 -27.53 11.24
CA ARG A 34 -39.29 -27.06 10.26
C ARG A 34 -39.91 -28.24 9.51
N GLU A 35 -40.98 -27.98 8.76
CA GLU A 35 -41.61 -28.97 7.87
C GLU A 35 -41.16 -28.85 6.42
N ILE A 36 -40.82 -27.65 5.95
CA ILE A 36 -40.34 -27.33 4.62
C ILE A 36 -39.00 -26.60 4.74
N TYR A 37 -38.07 -26.91 3.88
CA TYR A 37 -36.71 -26.34 3.77
C TYR A 37 -36.44 -25.84 2.38
N GLY A 38 -35.60 -24.81 2.25
CA GLY A 38 -35.05 -24.41 0.96
C GLY A 38 -33.88 -25.31 0.54
N PRO A 39 -33.51 -25.32 -0.76
CA PRO A 39 -32.27 -25.94 -1.22
C PRO A 39 -31.05 -25.45 -0.44
N MET A 40 -30.13 -26.36 -0.06
CA MET A 40 -28.94 -26.10 0.74
C MET A 40 -29.20 -25.62 2.19
N GLU A 41 -30.45 -25.48 2.60
CA GLU A 41 -30.78 -25.14 3.99
C GLU A 41 -30.52 -26.32 4.93
N PRO A 42 -29.86 -26.12 6.09
CA PRO A 42 -29.59 -27.21 7.02
C PRO A 42 -30.85 -27.67 7.72
N VAL A 43 -31.13 -28.97 7.64
CA VAL A 43 -32.19 -29.64 8.42
C VAL A 43 -31.66 -29.94 9.82
N ILE A 44 -32.17 -29.25 10.82
CA ILE A 44 -31.76 -29.49 12.21
C ILE A 44 -32.65 -30.58 12.76
N ILE A 45 -32.03 -31.70 13.17
CA ILE A 45 -32.70 -32.87 13.73
C ILE A 45 -32.51 -32.90 15.24
N LYS A 46 -33.58 -33.26 15.95
CA LYS A 46 -33.58 -33.64 17.36
C LYS A 46 -34.00 -35.10 17.48
N ASN A 47 -33.13 -35.95 17.99
CA ASN A 47 -33.43 -37.37 18.23
C ASN A 47 -34.32 -37.50 19.46
N THR A 48 -35.54 -38.02 19.29
CA THR A 48 -36.53 -38.22 20.32
C THR A 48 -36.80 -39.71 20.64
N THR A 49 -35.86 -40.56 20.21
CA THR A 49 -35.96 -42.03 20.43
C THR A 49 -36.04 -42.39 21.90
N THR A 50 -36.96 -43.31 22.25
CA THR A 50 -37.04 -43.92 23.57
C THR A 50 -36.77 -45.42 23.50
N VAL A 51 -36.10 -45.95 24.52
CA VAL A 51 -35.79 -47.39 24.66
C VAL A 51 -36.21 -47.82 26.04
N ASN A 52 -37.05 -48.86 26.10
CA ASN A 52 -37.48 -49.50 27.32
C ASN A 52 -36.59 -50.71 27.64
N ASN A 53 -36.18 -50.87 28.90
CA ASN A 53 -35.41 -51.98 29.43
C ASN A 53 -34.02 -52.16 28.77
N SER A 54 -33.48 -51.10 28.14
CA SER A 54 -32.15 -51.09 27.53
C SER A 54 -31.69 -49.62 27.31
N VAL A 55 -30.55 -49.44 26.66
CA VAL A 55 -30.01 -48.16 26.25
C VAL A 55 -29.72 -48.14 24.73
N ILE A 56 -29.69 -46.98 24.15
CA ILE A 56 -29.30 -46.79 22.74
C ILE A 56 -27.81 -47.14 22.60
N ALA A 57 -27.52 -48.09 21.74
CA ALA A 57 -26.14 -48.44 21.41
C ALA A 57 -25.66 -47.77 20.14
N ILE A 58 -26.49 -47.75 19.08
CA ILE A 58 -26.12 -47.22 17.76
C ILE A 58 -27.35 -46.46 17.20
N CYS A 59 -27.10 -45.25 16.71
CA CYS A 59 -27.99 -44.55 15.79
C CYS A 59 -27.35 -44.61 14.40
N LYS A 60 -28.11 -45.07 13.40
CA LYS A 60 -27.73 -45.00 12.00
C LYS A 60 -28.75 -44.18 11.25
N TRP A 61 -28.26 -43.10 10.65
CA TRP A 61 -29.05 -42.22 9.79
C TRP A 61 -28.72 -42.47 8.33
N GLU A 62 -29.75 -42.45 7.49
CA GLU A 62 -29.61 -42.67 6.04
C GLU A 62 -30.48 -41.62 5.31
N TRP A 63 -29.89 -40.83 4.39
CA TRP A 63 -30.60 -39.86 3.55
C TRP A 63 -29.84 -39.62 2.26
N ALA A 64 -30.53 -39.55 1.13
CA ALA A 64 -29.97 -39.18 -0.18
C ALA A 64 -28.59 -39.81 -0.48
N GLY A 65 -28.41 -41.09 -0.11
CA GLY A 65 -27.14 -41.83 -0.30
C GLY A 65 -26.08 -41.60 0.78
N ASN A 66 -26.33 -40.68 1.75
CA ASN A 66 -25.45 -40.42 2.88
C ASN A 66 -25.78 -41.28 4.08
N VAL A 67 -24.79 -41.49 4.95
CA VAL A 67 -24.93 -42.22 6.22
C VAL A 67 -24.18 -41.50 7.32
N SER A 68 -24.82 -41.34 8.51
CA SER A 68 -24.17 -40.92 9.75
C SER A 68 -24.46 -41.89 10.88
N TYR A 69 -23.56 -41.97 11.86
CA TYR A 69 -23.72 -42.73 13.10
C TYR A 69 -23.75 -41.85 14.35
N ASP A 70 -23.82 -40.53 14.18
CA ASP A 70 -23.94 -39.58 15.27
C ASP A 70 -25.29 -39.76 15.96
N PHE A 71 -25.38 -39.35 17.24
CA PHE A 71 -26.66 -39.36 17.95
C PHE A 71 -27.67 -38.39 17.30
N GLU A 72 -27.15 -37.23 16.84
CA GLU A 72 -27.84 -36.23 16.03
C GLU A 72 -26.88 -35.76 14.94
N PRO A 73 -27.15 -36.03 13.63
CA PRO A 73 -26.29 -35.56 12.56
C PRO A 73 -26.32 -34.04 12.44
N SER A 74 -25.15 -33.41 12.36
CA SER A 74 -25.00 -31.96 12.41
C SER A 74 -25.31 -31.23 11.10
N GLU A 75 -25.26 -31.93 9.96
CA GLU A 75 -25.38 -31.32 8.63
C GLU A 75 -26.15 -32.19 7.63
N ILE A 76 -27.49 -32.18 7.70
CA ILE A 76 -28.31 -32.72 6.62
C ILE A 76 -28.74 -31.56 5.73
N LYS A 77 -28.33 -31.60 4.45
CA LYS A 77 -28.70 -30.62 3.42
C LYS A 77 -29.09 -31.35 2.14
N PHE A 78 -29.97 -30.74 1.36
CA PHE A 78 -30.40 -31.22 0.05
C PHE A 78 -30.14 -30.13 -0.99
N GLU A 79 -29.55 -30.47 -2.14
CA GLU A 79 -29.12 -29.50 -3.15
C GLU A 79 -30.27 -29.07 -4.06
N GLU A 80 -31.25 -29.95 -4.31
CA GLU A 80 -32.33 -29.71 -5.24
C GLU A 80 -33.69 -29.80 -4.54
N GLU A 81 -34.71 -29.22 -5.16
CA GLU A 81 -36.10 -29.37 -4.73
C GLU A 81 -36.54 -30.83 -4.80
N GLY A 82 -37.40 -31.24 -3.89
CA GLY A 82 -37.91 -32.59 -3.86
C GLY A 82 -38.36 -33.03 -2.49
N VAL A 83 -38.81 -34.28 -2.41
CA VAL A 83 -39.13 -34.93 -1.15
C VAL A 83 -38.07 -36.00 -0.85
N TYR A 84 -37.39 -35.84 0.25
CA TYR A 84 -36.28 -36.67 0.66
C TYR A 84 -36.60 -37.42 1.96
N SER A 85 -36.53 -38.73 1.91
CA SER A 85 -36.72 -39.56 3.10
C SER A 85 -35.46 -39.61 3.96
N VAL A 86 -35.57 -39.20 5.21
CA VAL A 86 -34.56 -39.37 6.26
C VAL A 86 -34.95 -40.52 7.14
N LYS A 87 -34.11 -41.56 7.22
CA LYS A 87 -34.35 -42.79 7.96
C LYS A 87 -33.38 -42.90 9.13
N LEU A 88 -33.95 -43.09 10.32
CA LEU A 88 -33.23 -43.42 11.54
C LEU A 88 -33.41 -44.90 11.86
N THR A 89 -32.33 -45.59 12.05
CA THR A 89 -32.33 -46.96 12.62
C THR A 89 -31.58 -46.93 13.94
N VAL A 90 -32.27 -47.29 15.04
CA VAL A 90 -31.70 -47.33 16.38
C VAL A 90 -31.55 -48.76 16.83
N THR A 91 -30.36 -49.12 17.30
CA THR A 91 -30.07 -50.47 17.84
C THR A 91 -29.87 -50.35 19.35
N ALA A 92 -30.56 -51.21 20.11
CA ALA A 92 -30.37 -51.34 21.56
C ALA A 92 -29.05 -52.05 21.89
N ASN A 93 -28.57 -51.89 23.13
CA ASN A 93 -27.28 -52.41 23.58
C ASN A 93 -27.14 -53.95 23.49
N ASP A 94 -28.23 -54.69 23.44
CA ASP A 94 -28.21 -56.14 23.20
C ASP A 94 -27.99 -56.50 21.73
N GLY A 95 -28.00 -55.54 20.81
CA GLY A 95 -27.82 -55.69 19.38
C GLY A 95 -28.94 -56.43 18.63
N ALA A 96 -29.90 -56.99 19.35
CA ALA A 96 -30.98 -57.82 18.81
C ALA A 96 -32.20 -57.02 18.40
N VAL A 97 -32.53 -55.93 19.15
CA VAL A 97 -33.73 -55.13 18.93
C VAL A 97 -33.39 -53.84 18.20
N LYS A 98 -34.11 -53.60 17.13
CA LYS A 98 -33.96 -52.39 16.31
C LYS A 98 -35.28 -51.66 16.13
N GLY A 99 -35.27 -50.36 16.32
CA GLY A 99 -36.34 -49.46 15.92
C GLY A 99 -35.98 -48.75 14.62
N VAL A 100 -36.97 -48.48 13.80
CA VAL A 100 -36.78 -47.72 12.55
C VAL A 100 -37.85 -46.66 12.50
N PHE A 101 -37.44 -45.46 12.15
CA PHE A 101 -38.34 -44.32 11.88
C PHE A 101 -37.91 -43.61 10.62
N THR A 102 -38.86 -43.25 9.77
CA THR A 102 -38.61 -42.52 8.54
C THR A 102 -39.52 -41.29 8.50
N LYS A 103 -38.97 -40.18 8.13
CA LYS A 103 -39.68 -38.93 7.90
C LYS A 103 -39.28 -38.34 6.57
N ASP A 104 -40.26 -37.91 5.80
CA ASP A 104 -40.02 -37.18 4.56
C ASP A 104 -39.78 -35.71 4.88
N ILE A 105 -38.73 -35.19 4.27
CA ILE A 105 -38.33 -33.78 4.32
C ILE A 105 -38.67 -33.18 2.96
N VAL A 106 -39.53 -32.15 2.98
CA VAL A 106 -39.89 -31.40 1.76
C VAL A 106 -38.89 -30.28 1.56
N VAL A 107 -38.31 -30.23 0.39
CA VAL A 107 -37.43 -29.15 -0.04
C VAL A 107 -38.08 -28.41 -1.20
N GLU A 108 -38.43 -27.16 -0.98
CA GLU A 108 -39.10 -26.29 -1.96
C GLU A 108 -38.46 -24.91 -1.89
N ASP A 109 -38.18 -24.30 -3.02
CA ASP A 109 -37.76 -22.91 -3.09
C ASP A 109 -38.99 -21.97 -2.98
N ASN A 110 -39.50 -21.89 -1.77
CA ASN A 110 -40.57 -20.96 -1.44
C ASN A 110 -40.07 -19.66 -0.80
N ASN A 111 -38.75 -19.39 -0.97
CA ASN A 111 -38.15 -18.16 -0.48
C ASN A 111 -38.67 -16.96 -1.25
N ILE A 112 -39.23 -15.99 -0.56
CA ILE A 112 -39.52 -14.68 -1.12
C ILE A 112 -38.24 -13.86 -0.99
N LYS A 113 -37.62 -13.56 -2.13
CA LYS A 113 -36.36 -12.78 -2.15
C LYS A 113 -36.53 -11.46 -1.41
N PRO A 114 -35.46 -10.97 -0.77
CA PRO A 114 -35.48 -9.65 -0.16
C PRO A 114 -35.72 -8.56 -1.20
N VAL A 115 -36.17 -7.40 -0.76
CA VAL A 115 -36.27 -6.19 -1.57
C VAL A 115 -35.16 -5.23 -1.16
N ALA A 116 -34.18 -5.03 -2.01
CA ALA A 116 -33.09 -4.11 -1.77
C ALA A 116 -33.56 -2.66 -1.84
N ASP A 117 -33.27 -1.86 -0.82
CA ASP A 117 -33.53 -0.42 -0.80
C ASP A 117 -32.49 0.31 0.05
N PHE A 118 -32.20 1.56 -0.30
CA PHE A 118 -31.29 2.40 0.47
C PHE A 118 -31.55 3.88 0.26
N THR A 119 -31.05 4.67 1.19
CA THR A 119 -30.99 6.12 1.15
C THR A 119 -29.56 6.60 1.44
N TRP A 120 -29.28 7.88 1.19
CA TRP A 120 -28.00 8.50 1.54
C TRP A 120 -28.20 9.88 2.16
N SER A 121 -27.21 10.32 2.92
CA SER A 121 -27.19 11.64 3.54
C SER A 121 -25.74 12.17 3.55
N PRO A 122 -25.51 13.47 3.24
CA PRO A 122 -26.50 14.47 2.85
C PRO A 122 -27.12 14.17 1.47
N GLU A 123 -28.36 14.65 1.22
CA GLU A 123 -29.05 14.48 -0.06
C GLU A 123 -28.26 15.14 -1.20
N THR A 124 -27.67 16.30 -0.95
CA THR A 124 -26.69 16.95 -1.82
C THR A 124 -25.30 16.52 -1.39
N ALA A 125 -24.79 15.47 -2.03
CA ALA A 125 -23.43 14.98 -1.80
C ALA A 125 -22.39 15.94 -2.39
N ARG A 126 -21.26 16.14 -1.72
CA ARG A 126 -20.14 16.97 -2.19
C ARG A 126 -18.84 16.21 -2.14
N ALA A 127 -17.98 16.42 -3.12
CA ALA A 127 -16.66 15.80 -3.16
C ALA A 127 -15.86 16.16 -1.91
N GLY A 128 -15.27 15.14 -1.27
CA GLY A 128 -14.52 15.29 -0.02
C GLY A 128 -15.35 15.31 1.27
N GLU A 129 -16.68 15.33 1.17
CA GLU A 129 -17.54 15.19 2.35
C GLU A 129 -17.95 13.73 2.56
N ALA A 130 -18.15 13.35 3.83
CA ALA A 130 -18.62 12.03 4.19
C ALA A 130 -20.09 11.85 3.78
N ILE A 131 -20.38 10.76 3.08
CA ILE A 131 -21.73 10.37 2.68
C ILE A 131 -22.06 9.08 3.42
N THR A 132 -23.13 9.10 4.20
CA THR A 132 -23.64 7.93 4.90
C THR A 132 -24.70 7.28 4.04
N PHE A 133 -24.53 6.02 3.68
CA PHE A 133 -25.54 5.19 3.06
C PHE A 133 -26.28 4.42 4.15
N THR A 134 -27.59 4.38 4.05
CA THR A 134 -28.44 3.70 5.04
C THR A 134 -29.26 2.64 4.34
N ASP A 135 -29.11 1.39 4.75
CA ASP A 135 -29.92 0.26 4.31
C ASP A 135 -31.40 0.47 4.70
N ARG A 136 -32.28 0.23 3.73
CA ARG A 136 -33.75 0.25 3.87
C ARG A 136 -34.36 -1.03 3.32
N SER A 137 -33.54 -2.02 3.06
CA SER A 137 -33.99 -3.29 2.50
C SER A 137 -34.91 -4.03 3.45
N THR A 138 -35.82 -4.79 2.89
CA THR A 138 -36.82 -5.58 3.65
C THR A 138 -36.87 -7.00 3.13
N ASP A 139 -37.23 -7.91 3.98
CA ASP A 139 -37.54 -9.29 3.65
C ASP A 139 -38.86 -9.66 4.35
N SER A 140 -39.81 -10.25 3.60
CA SER A 140 -41.17 -10.48 4.05
C SER A 140 -41.38 -11.81 4.78
N ASP A 141 -40.51 -12.79 4.54
CA ASP A 141 -40.64 -14.14 5.12
C ASP A 141 -39.34 -14.62 5.81
N GLY A 142 -38.33 -13.73 5.93
CA GLY A 142 -37.05 -14.01 6.56
C GLY A 142 -36.39 -12.75 7.11
N LYS A 143 -35.07 -12.71 7.02
CA LYS A 143 -34.24 -11.56 7.42
C LYS A 143 -33.03 -11.44 6.51
N ILE A 144 -32.56 -10.23 6.31
CA ILE A 144 -31.33 -9.93 5.59
C ILE A 144 -30.13 -10.30 6.47
N THR A 145 -29.18 -11.03 5.93
CA THR A 145 -28.00 -11.53 6.61
C THR A 145 -26.67 -10.99 6.05
N ALA A 146 -26.68 -10.46 4.81
CA ALA A 146 -25.47 -9.89 4.20
C ALA A 146 -25.80 -8.71 3.30
N TRP A 147 -24.84 -7.78 3.23
CA TRP A 147 -24.85 -6.57 2.40
C TRP A 147 -23.59 -6.53 1.55
N GLU A 148 -23.72 -6.13 0.30
CA GLU A 148 -22.63 -5.95 -0.64
C GLU A 148 -22.85 -4.64 -1.42
N TRP A 149 -22.12 -3.61 -1.02
CA TRP A 149 -22.16 -2.30 -1.65
C TRP A 149 -21.10 -2.16 -2.72
N ASN A 150 -21.43 -1.46 -3.80
CA ASN A 150 -20.47 -0.89 -4.73
C ASN A 150 -20.80 0.59 -4.92
N ILE A 151 -19.92 1.46 -4.46
CA ILE A 151 -20.11 2.92 -4.45
C ILE A 151 -18.98 3.53 -5.28
N GLY A 152 -19.26 3.79 -6.56
CA GLY A 152 -18.26 4.35 -7.49
C GLY A 152 -17.00 3.48 -7.66
N GLY A 153 -17.13 2.15 -7.50
CA GLY A 153 -16.02 1.19 -7.56
C GLY A 153 -15.45 0.78 -6.20
N SER A 154 -15.74 1.52 -5.13
CA SER A 154 -15.40 1.11 -3.77
C SER A 154 -16.43 0.11 -3.23
N VAL A 155 -15.97 -0.98 -2.61
CA VAL A 155 -16.84 -2.04 -2.08
C VAL A 155 -16.88 -2.00 -0.55
N SER A 156 -18.05 -2.31 0.03
CA SER A 156 -18.23 -2.45 1.48
C SER A 156 -19.24 -3.55 1.77
N THR A 157 -19.07 -4.22 2.92
CA THR A 157 -20.03 -5.23 3.45
C THR A 157 -20.71 -4.75 4.74
N GLU A 158 -20.48 -3.52 5.14
CA GLU A 158 -21.18 -2.91 6.26
C GLU A 158 -22.65 -2.66 5.91
N GLN A 159 -23.56 -2.80 6.87
CA GLN A 159 -24.97 -2.52 6.64
C GLN A 159 -25.19 -1.04 6.24
N ASN A 160 -24.49 -0.12 6.92
CA ASN A 160 -24.62 1.32 6.69
C ASN A 160 -23.23 1.95 6.52
N PRO A 161 -22.61 1.83 5.34
CA PRO A 161 -21.27 2.36 5.12
C PRO A 161 -21.23 3.89 5.09
N VAL A 162 -20.12 4.45 5.56
CA VAL A 162 -19.78 5.85 5.41
C VAL A 162 -18.61 5.95 4.42
N VAL A 163 -18.80 6.69 3.34
CA VAL A 163 -17.81 6.78 2.25
C VAL A 163 -17.55 8.25 1.93
N THR A 164 -16.30 8.59 1.66
CA THR A 164 -15.91 9.90 1.12
C THR A 164 -15.62 9.76 -0.36
N ILE A 165 -16.40 10.43 -1.20
CA ILE A 165 -16.21 10.45 -2.66
C ILE A 165 -15.46 11.75 -3.00
N ILE A 166 -14.31 11.63 -3.65
CA ILE A 166 -13.43 12.78 -3.95
C ILE A 166 -13.61 13.33 -5.36
N ALA A 167 -14.20 12.57 -6.27
CA ALA A 167 -14.56 13.04 -7.63
C ALA A 167 -15.95 13.66 -7.62
N SER A 168 -16.11 14.76 -8.34
CA SER A 168 -17.44 15.35 -8.63
C SER A 168 -18.05 14.73 -9.89
N GLY A 169 -19.37 14.71 -9.98
CA GLY A 169 -20.09 14.17 -11.13
C GLY A 169 -21.04 13.03 -10.75
N GLU A 170 -21.46 12.26 -11.74
CA GLU A 170 -22.35 11.12 -11.55
C GLU A 170 -21.60 9.92 -10.98
N VAL A 171 -22.10 9.38 -9.87
CA VAL A 171 -21.54 8.19 -9.21
C VAL A 171 -22.62 7.12 -9.14
N LYS A 172 -22.33 5.95 -9.68
CA LYS A 172 -23.21 4.79 -9.59
C LYS A 172 -23.03 4.10 -8.25
N VAL A 173 -24.15 3.79 -7.61
CA VAL A 173 -24.22 3.08 -6.34
C VAL A 173 -25.08 1.86 -6.51
N SER A 174 -24.67 0.72 -6.02
CA SER A 174 -25.47 -0.50 -5.94
C SER A 174 -25.36 -1.11 -4.55
N LEU A 175 -26.48 -1.62 -4.07
CA LEU A 175 -26.58 -2.46 -2.89
C LEU A 175 -27.16 -3.81 -3.30
N THR A 176 -26.44 -4.88 -3.06
CA THR A 176 -26.96 -6.25 -3.12
C THR A 176 -27.14 -6.76 -1.69
N VAL A 177 -28.35 -7.24 -1.39
CA VAL A 177 -28.64 -7.88 -0.10
C VAL A 177 -28.90 -9.35 -0.29
N THR A 178 -28.59 -10.14 0.74
CA THR A 178 -28.83 -11.59 0.78
C THR A 178 -29.61 -11.91 2.05
N ASP A 179 -30.67 -12.70 1.91
CA ASP A 179 -31.50 -13.15 3.03
C ASP A 179 -30.91 -14.39 3.74
N ASP A 180 -31.62 -14.90 4.74
CA ASP A 180 -31.23 -16.09 5.52
C ASP A 180 -31.47 -17.42 4.79
N ARG A 181 -32.05 -17.37 3.56
CA ARG A 181 -32.23 -18.52 2.67
C ARG A 181 -31.48 -18.37 1.35
N LEU A 182 -30.49 -17.44 1.30
CA LEU A 182 -29.61 -17.17 0.15
C LEU A 182 -30.29 -16.49 -1.06
N GLY A 183 -31.54 -16.04 -0.94
CA GLY A 183 -32.18 -15.18 -1.92
C GLY A 183 -31.47 -13.83 -2.00
N ARG A 184 -31.34 -13.28 -3.20
CA ARG A 184 -30.63 -12.02 -3.43
C ARG A 184 -31.45 -11.05 -4.24
N ASP A 185 -31.30 -9.76 -3.92
CA ASP A 185 -31.82 -8.64 -4.71
C ASP A 185 -30.82 -7.50 -4.74
N THR A 186 -30.90 -6.67 -5.78
CA THR A 186 -29.96 -5.56 -6.00
C THR A 186 -30.70 -4.29 -6.40
N LYS A 187 -30.49 -3.21 -5.63
CA LYS A 187 -30.90 -1.86 -6.00
C LYS A 187 -29.71 -1.08 -6.54
N THR A 188 -29.94 -0.32 -7.60
CA THR A 188 -28.98 0.63 -8.16
C THR A 188 -29.53 2.06 -8.13
N ALA A 189 -28.66 3.03 -7.90
CA ALA A 189 -28.96 4.45 -8.00
C ALA A 189 -27.77 5.19 -8.61
N THR A 190 -28.04 6.36 -9.20
CA THR A 190 -26.99 7.31 -9.57
C THR A 190 -27.14 8.53 -8.68
N ILE A 191 -26.07 8.88 -7.95
CA ILE A 191 -26.02 10.09 -7.13
C ILE A 191 -25.18 11.15 -7.85
N MET A 192 -25.60 12.41 -7.75
CA MET A 192 -24.80 13.53 -8.23
C MET A 192 -23.95 14.07 -7.09
N VAL A 193 -22.64 14.04 -7.25
CA VAL A 193 -21.67 14.61 -6.31
C VAL A 193 -21.25 15.99 -6.81
N GLU A 194 -21.61 17.03 -6.09
CA GLU A 194 -21.19 18.41 -6.41
C GLU A 194 -19.70 18.61 -6.13
N LYS A 195 -19.11 19.67 -6.72
CA LYS A 195 -17.72 20.05 -6.39
C LYS A 195 -17.59 20.41 -4.90
N GLY A 196 -16.60 19.84 -4.26
CA GLY A 196 -16.22 20.18 -2.88
C GLY A 196 -15.62 21.58 -2.77
N LYS A 197 -15.68 22.16 -1.59
CA LYS A 197 -14.95 23.40 -1.26
C LYS A 197 -13.66 23.00 -0.55
N PHE A 198 -12.60 22.78 -1.33
CA PHE A 198 -11.29 22.45 -0.79
C PHE A 198 -10.46 23.73 -0.63
N THR A 199 -9.64 23.78 0.43
CA THR A 199 -8.67 24.86 0.64
C THR A 199 -7.28 24.28 0.85
N ILE A 200 -6.27 25.07 0.48
CA ILE A 200 -4.89 24.93 0.93
C ILE A 200 -4.52 26.28 1.56
N ASP A 201 -4.18 26.27 2.84
CA ASP A 201 -3.87 27.47 3.59
C ASP A 201 -2.43 27.41 4.11
N LEU A 202 -1.74 28.54 4.12
CA LEU A 202 -0.42 28.65 4.73
C LEU A 202 -0.59 28.70 6.25
N ASP A 203 -0.09 27.67 6.95
CA ASP A 203 -0.08 27.64 8.41
C ASP A 203 1.09 28.48 8.95
N TRP A 204 2.30 28.14 8.55
CA TRP A 204 3.51 28.90 8.85
C TRP A 204 4.59 28.70 7.78
N LYS A 205 5.57 29.61 7.78
CA LYS A 205 6.79 29.47 6.97
C LYS A 205 8.02 29.83 7.78
N LYS A 206 9.16 29.25 7.43
CA LYS A 206 10.44 29.48 8.11
C LYS A 206 11.58 29.52 7.11
N THR A 207 12.19 30.70 6.94
CA THR A 207 13.43 30.84 6.19
C THR A 207 14.58 30.16 6.97
N TYR A 208 15.37 29.37 6.27
CA TYR A 208 16.55 28.69 6.80
C TYR A 208 17.68 28.76 5.78
N GLY A 209 18.91 28.47 6.18
CA GLY A 209 20.06 28.61 5.30
C GLY A 209 20.42 30.07 4.99
N ALA A 210 21.58 30.26 4.36
CA ALA A 210 22.07 31.58 4.02
C ALA A 210 21.46 32.09 2.69
N THR A 211 21.29 33.40 2.56
CA THR A 211 20.88 34.04 1.28
C THR A 211 21.87 33.69 0.16
N GLY A 212 21.36 33.39 -1.00
CA GLY A 212 22.14 32.94 -2.16
C GLY A 212 22.38 31.43 -2.21
N HIS A 213 22.06 30.69 -1.16
CA HIS A 213 22.05 29.23 -1.17
C HIS A 213 20.71 28.68 -1.67
N MET A 214 20.74 27.47 -2.20
CA MET A 214 19.59 26.88 -2.90
C MET A 214 19.08 25.62 -2.19
N THR A 215 17.81 25.32 -2.46
CA THR A 215 17.21 24.01 -2.24
C THR A 215 16.42 23.65 -3.50
N ARG A 216 16.81 22.58 -4.18
CA ARG A 216 16.14 22.11 -5.40
C ARG A 216 16.15 20.60 -5.43
N TYR A 217 15.10 20.02 -6.01
CA TYR A 217 14.96 18.58 -6.22
C TYR A 217 15.06 17.75 -4.93
N THR A 218 14.74 18.34 -3.80
CA THR A 218 14.72 17.73 -2.48
C THR A 218 13.28 17.64 -1.94
N SER A 219 13.13 17.14 -0.73
CA SER A 219 11.86 17.10 -0.03
C SER A 219 12.13 17.18 1.47
N PRO A 220 11.30 17.82 2.26
CA PRO A 220 11.38 17.66 3.71
C PRO A 220 11.25 16.19 4.10
N ALA A 221 12.06 15.71 5.03
CA ALA A 221 11.90 14.40 5.66
C ALA A 221 11.38 14.58 7.08
N MET A 222 10.65 13.59 7.60
CA MET A 222 10.09 13.63 8.94
C MET A 222 10.68 12.55 9.84
N SER A 223 10.72 12.84 11.14
CA SER A 223 10.97 11.81 12.15
C SER A 223 9.84 10.77 12.19
N PRO A 224 10.10 9.53 12.63
CA PRO A 224 9.09 8.48 12.70
C PRO A 224 7.88 8.82 13.57
N ASP A 225 8.08 9.65 14.60
CA ASP A 225 7.02 10.16 15.48
C ASP A 225 6.25 11.35 14.88
N GLY A 226 6.66 11.82 13.68
CA GLY A 226 6.05 12.95 13.00
C GLY A 226 6.29 14.33 13.65
N GLN A 227 7.18 14.44 14.66
CA GLN A 227 7.34 15.67 15.44
C GLN A 227 8.53 16.54 15.02
N THR A 228 9.34 16.08 14.07
CA THR A 228 10.52 16.78 13.59
C THR A 228 10.61 16.72 12.08
N ILE A 229 10.93 17.86 11.47
CA ILE A 229 11.10 18.03 10.02
C ILE A 229 12.57 18.32 9.77
N TYR A 230 13.17 17.58 8.83
CA TYR A 230 14.56 17.72 8.43
C TYR A 230 14.67 18.25 7.02
N VAL A 231 15.48 19.29 6.83
CA VAL A 231 15.74 19.91 5.53
C VAL A 231 17.22 20.24 5.37
N THR A 232 17.71 20.19 4.14
CA THR A 232 19.08 20.52 3.78
C THR A 232 19.14 21.74 2.85
N SER A 233 20.31 22.36 2.76
CA SER A 233 20.59 23.46 1.84
C SER A 233 22.02 23.38 1.31
N THR A 234 22.33 24.09 0.22
CA THR A 234 23.68 24.17 -0.37
C THR A 234 24.69 24.89 0.53
N ASP A 235 24.28 25.41 1.70
CA ASP A 235 25.17 25.92 2.73
C ASP A 235 25.84 24.82 3.58
N CYS A 236 25.69 23.57 3.18
CA CYS A 236 26.25 22.39 3.83
C CYS A 236 25.79 22.21 5.29
N LYS A 237 24.49 22.44 5.52
CA LYS A 237 23.86 22.25 6.82
C LYS A 237 22.59 21.39 6.70
N LEU A 238 22.36 20.59 7.73
CA LEU A 238 21.09 19.93 7.99
C LEU A 238 20.38 20.65 9.12
N TYR A 239 19.15 21.05 8.87
CA TYR A 239 18.30 21.78 9.81
C TYR A 239 17.18 20.88 10.31
N ALA A 240 16.88 20.96 11.60
CA ALA A 240 15.76 20.28 12.23
C ALA A 240 14.76 21.30 12.81
N PHE A 241 13.50 21.16 12.44
CA PHE A 241 12.40 21.98 12.91
C PHE A 241 11.33 21.14 13.60
N GLY A 242 10.67 21.73 14.60
CA GLY A 242 9.42 21.18 15.11
C GLY A 242 8.28 21.37 14.11
N ILE A 243 7.19 20.66 14.30
CA ILE A 243 5.96 20.83 13.49
C ILE A 243 5.29 22.20 13.67
N ASP A 244 5.69 22.95 14.69
CA ASP A 244 5.35 24.36 14.98
C ASP A 244 6.26 25.36 14.27
N GLY A 245 7.25 24.90 13.50
CA GLY A 245 8.25 25.70 12.82
C GLY A 245 9.40 26.20 13.70
N ALA A 246 9.45 25.81 14.99
CA ALA A 246 10.58 26.16 15.86
C ALA A 246 11.82 25.36 15.46
N GLN A 247 12.95 26.04 15.27
CA GLN A 247 14.20 25.36 14.98
C GLN A 247 14.70 24.61 16.24
N LYS A 248 14.85 23.30 16.13
CA LYS A 248 15.36 22.45 17.22
C LYS A 248 16.88 22.45 17.29
N TRP A 249 17.52 22.21 16.15
CA TRP A 249 18.99 22.20 16.03
C TRP A 249 19.43 22.36 14.57
N VAL A 250 20.72 22.59 14.39
CA VAL A 250 21.41 22.64 13.09
C VAL A 250 22.70 21.84 13.17
N TYR A 251 22.95 20.99 12.19
CA TYR A 251 24.23 20.30 12.03
C TYR A 251 25.00 20.89 10.85
N ASP A 252 26.07 21.62 11.14
CA ASP A 252 26.96 22.21 10.15
C ASP A 252 28.03 21.20 9.74
N TYR A 253 27.73 20.39 8.72
CA TYR A 253 28.66 19.40 8.19
C TYR A 253 29.74 20.03 7.30
N GLY A 254 29.49 21.20 6.76
CA GLY A 254 30.47 21.97 6.00
C GLY A 254 31.68 22.35 6.86
N SER A 255 31.42 23.05 7.96
CA SER A 255 32.47 23.49 8.87
C SER A 255 33.14 22.33 9.63
N LYS A 256 32.36 21.34 10.05
CA LYS A 256 32.88 20.22 10.87
C LYS A 256 33.73 19.22 10.09
N HIS A 257 33.43 19.00 8.82
CA HIS A 257 34.06 17.95 7.98
C HIS A 257 34.74 18.50 6.73
N GLY A 258 34.83 19.82 6.57
CA GLY A 258 35.46 20.46 5.41
C GLY A 258 34.69 20.24 4.11
N VAL A 259 33.42 19.91 4.20
CA VAL A 259 32.56 19.67 3.03
C VAL A 259 32.14 21.00 2.43
N LYS A 260 32.32 21.14 1.12
CA LYS A 260 31.90 22.32 0.38
C LYS A 260 30.92 21.94 -0.73
N TYR A 261 29.97 22.82 -0.95
CA TYR A 261 29.09 22.72 -2.10
C TYR A 261 29.65 23.57 -3.22
N THR A 262 29.99 22.96 -4.36
CA THR A 262 30.46 23.73 -5.52
C THR A 262 29.33 23.90 -6.53
N THR A 263 29.16 25.14 -7.01
CA THR A 263 28.24 25.50 -8.10
C THR A 263 28.80 25.16 -9.48
N SER A 264 30.00 24.54 -9.57
CA SER A 264 30.79 24.49 -10.78
C SER A 264 30.74 23.19 -11.59
N ILE A 265 29.79 22.29 -11.33
CA ILE A 265 29.54 21.19 -12.25
C ILE A 265 28.63 21.70 -13.37
N GLY A 266 29.22 22.36 -14.40
CA GLY A 266 28.68 22.51 -15.78
C GLY A 266 27.21 22.83 -16.02
N SER A 267 26.41 23.00 -14.99
CA SER A 267 25.02 23.39 -15.02
C SER A 267 24.67 24.15 -13.73
N ASN A 268 23.86 25.18 -13.82
CA ASN A 268 23.40 26.04 -12.71
C ASN A 268 22.55 25.32 -11.64
N ASP A 269 22.67 24.02 -11.49
CA ASP A 269 21.84 23.19 -10.62
C ASP A 269 22.66 22.65 -9.44
N ALA A 270 22.94 23.50 -8.47
CA ALA A 270 23.40 23.04 -7.15
C ALA A 270 22.34 22.11 -6.53
N ARG A 271 22.71 20.89 -6.21
CA ARG A 271 21.78 19.82 -5.80
C ARG A 271 21.95 19.50 -4.34
N VAL A 272 20.84 19.33 -3.66
CA VAL A 272 20.79 19.04 -2.23
C VAL A 272 20.16 17.68 -2.04
N VAL A 273 20.73 16.85 -1.15
CA VAL A 273 20.22 15.51 -0.89
C VAL A 273 19.07 15.58 0.09
N THR A 274 17.98 14.89 -0.23
CA THR A 274 16.89 14.65 0.72
C THR A 274 17.37 13.67 1.80
N PRO A 275 17.29 14.01 3.09
CA PRO A 275 17.64 13.07 4.16
C PRO A 275 16.63 11.94 4.25
N SER A 276 17.06 10.77 4.71
CA SER A 276 16.23 9.61 5.04
C SER A 276 16.31 9.33 6.53
N VAL A 277 15.20 8.97 7.15
CA VAL A 277 15.11 8.75 8.61
C VAL A 277 14.67 7.32 8.88
N ASP A 278 15.47 6.57 9.64
CA ASP A 278 15.14 5.21 10.05
C ASP A 278 14.10 5.19 11.18
N THR A 279 13.53 4.05 11.43
CA THR A 279 12.51 3.83 12.48
C THR A 279 13.04 4.09 13.90
N ASP A 280 14.37 4.00 14.11
CA ASP A 280 15.02 4.36 15.37
C ASP A 280 15.32 5.87 15.50
N GLY A 281 14.95 6.67 14.50
CA GLY A 281 15.20 8.10 14.44
C GLY A 281 16.59 8.48 13.92
N THR A 282 17.43 7.53 13.49
CA THR A 282 18.72 7.82 12.85
C THR A 282 18.50 8.49 11.51
N ILE A 283 19.19 9.61 11.25
CA ILE A 283 19.05 10.42 10.04
C ILE A 283 20.25 10.16 9.15
N PHE A 284 20.01 9.71 7.93
CA PHE A 284 21.05 9.47 6.92
C PHE A 284 20.95 10.48 5.79
N PHE A 285 22.09 11.03 5.36
CA PHE A 285 22.19 11.91 4.21
C PHE A 285 23.61 11.91 3.65
N ALA A 286 23.74 12.28 2.39
CA ALA A 286 25.06 12.51 1.78
C ALA A 286 25.36 14.00 1.73
N GLY A 287 26.59 14.38 2.01
CA GLY A 287 27.10 15.75 1.92
C GLY A 287 27.86 15.99 0.61
N GLY A 288 28.11 17.26 0.30
CA GLY A 288 28.89 17.68 -0.85
C GLY A 288 30.37 17.27 -0.79
N TYR A 289 31.23 17.93 -1.53
CA TYR A 289 32.63 17.53 -1.77
C TYR A 289 33.57 17.99 -0.67
N ASN A 290 34.62 17.23 -0.40
CA ASN A 290 35.81 17.68 0.32
C ASN A 290 36.86 18.23 -0.66
N GLU A 291 37.41 19.43 -0.40
CA GLU A 291 38.53 19.95 -1.18
C GLU A 291 39.89 19.45 -0.65
N PRO A 292 40.94 19.46 -1.50
CA PRO A 292 41.11 20.19 -2.74
C PRO A 292 40.99 19.32 -3.96
N ASN A 293 40.28 19.88 -4.91
CA ASN A 293 39.96 19.25 -6.15
C ASN A 293 41.08 19.43 -7.20
N THR A 294 41.79 18.38 -7.54
CA THR A 294 42.32 18.26 -8.89
C THR A 294 42.21 16.83 -9.42
N GLU A 295 41.92 15.82 -8.65
CA GLU A 295 41.72 14.44 -9.10
C GLU A 295 41.19 13.48 -8.01
N GLY A 296 40.33 13.91 -7.09
CA GLY A 296 39.84 13.03 -6.04
C GLY A 296 38.85 13.69 -5.11
N GLN A 297 37.66 14.03 -5.63
CA GLN A 297 36.56 14.48 -4.77
C GLN A 297 36.02 13.26 -4.01
N THR A 298 35.96 13.33 -2.70
CA THR A 298 35.34 12.32 -1.87
C THR A 298 34.08 12.90 -1.25
N ALA A 299 32.93 12.30 -1.53
CA ALA A 299 31.71 12.64 -0.83
C ALA A 299 31.69 11.97 0.54
N THR A 300 30.95 12.55 1.47
CA THR A 300 30.79 12.03 2.84
C THR A 300 29.33 11.68 3.07
N VAL A 301 29.10 10.47 3.58
CA VAL A 301 27.79 10.04 4.08
C VAL A 301 27.77 10.23 5.59
N PHE A 302 26.69 10.77 6.09
CA PHE A 302 26.49 11.06 7.50
C PHE A 302 25.34 10.24 8.06
N ALA A 303 25.51 9.80 9.29
CA ALA A 303 24.44 9.36 10.17
C ALA A 303 24.41 10.22 11.42
N LEU A 304 23.26 10.81 11.72
CA LEU A 304 23.04 11.57 12.96
C LEU A 304 21.98 10.85 13.82
N ASN A 305 22.11 11.04 15.12
CA ASN A 305 21.02 10.72 16.03
C ASN A 305 19.90 11.76 15.93
N SER A 306 18.73 11.47 16.45
CA SER A 306 17.56 12.35 16.41
C SER A 306 17.77 13.70 17.11
N ASP A 307 18.73 13.80 18.02
CA ASP A 307 19.14 15.03 18.71
C ASP A 307 20.14 15.89 17.93
N GLY A 308 20.54 15.46 16.72
CA GLY A 308 21.52 16.14 15.88
C GLY A 308 22.97 15.82 16.19
N SER A 309 23.26 14.93 17.15
CA SER A 309 24.62 14.47 17.43
C SER A 309 25.09 13.49 16.34
N LEU A 310 26.38 13.56 16.01
CA LEU A 310 26.98 12.66 15.00
C LEU A 310 27.03 11.22 15.52
N LYS A 311 26.46 10.29 14.76
CA LYS A 311 26.60 8.85 14.99
C LYS A 311 27.86 8.32 14.30
N TRP A 312 27.98 8.59 13.01
CA TRP A 312 29.18 8.34 12.21
C TRP A 312 29.21 9.21 10.94
N ALA A 313 30.40 9.38 10.40
CA ALA A 313 30.62 9.98 9.10
C ALA A 313 31.59 9.08 8.31
N GLN A 314 31.20 8.66 7.12
CA GLN A 314 31.98 7.79 6.25
C GLN A 314 32.34 8.54 4.98
N GLN A 315 33.63 8.71 4.75
CA GLN A 315 34.14 9.19 3.48
C GLN A 315 34.22 8.05 2.48
N ASP A 316 33.77 8.32 1.26
CA ASP A 316 34.05 7.43 0.16
C ASP A 316 35.53 7.55 -0.23
N GLY A 317 36.26 6.45 -0.18
CA GLY A 317 37.63 6.37 -0.68
C GLY A 317 37.73 6.38 -2.21
N HIS A 318 36.60 6.39 -2.92
CA HIS A 318 36.50 6.44 -4.37
C HIS A 318 36.25 7.88 -4.83
N LYS A 319 36.78 8.22 -6.01
CA LYS A 319 36.67 9.56 -6.63
C LYS A 319 35.26 9.81 -7.21
N THR A 320 34.20 9.63 -6.43
CA THR A 320 32.82 9.67 -6.93
C THR A 320 31.97 10.65 -6.17
N ASP A 321 31.01 11.24 -6.88
CA ASP A 321 29.97 12.04 -6.29
C ASP A 321 28.89 11.13 -5.71
N PHE A 322 28.54 11.26 -4.45
CA PHE A 322 27.34 10.62 -3.96
C PHE A 322 26.10 11.25 -4.62
N GLY A 323 25.23 10.38 -5.09
CA GLY A 323 24.04 10.77 -5.81
C GLY A 323 23.10 11.60 -4.98
N MET A 324 22.32 12.36 -5.66
CA MET A 324 21.41 13.40 -5.19
C MET A 324 20.07 12.86 -4.69
N PHE A 325 20.02 11.58 -4.37
CA PHE A 325 18.80 10.90 -3.94
C PHE A 325 18.87 10.55 -2.47
N SER A 326 17.70 10.44 -1.87
CA SER A 326 17.57 9.92 -0.51
C SER A 326 18.27 8.57 -0.39
N PRO A 327 19.08 8.35 0.64
CA PRO A 327 19.57 7.00 0.96
C PRO A 327 18.40 6.02 1.09
N VAL A 328 18.55 4.81 0.55
CA VAL A 328 17.58 3.74 0.76
C VAL A 328 17.89 3.03 2.06
N ILE A 329 16.94 2.98 2.98
CA ILE A 329 17.12 2.35 4.29
C ILE A 329 16.65 0.89 4.20
N MET A 330 17.56 -0.04 4.46
CA MET A 330 17.34 -1.48 4.53
C MET A 330 17.45 -1.98 5.99
N ASP A 331 17.25 -3.26 6.25
CA ASP A 331 17.25 -3.77 7.64
C ASP A 331 18.58 -3.53 8.37
N ASN A 332 19.71 -3.84 7.73
CA ASN A 332 21.02 -3.69 8.31
C ASN A 332 21.89 -2.63 7.63
N ASN A 333 21.51 -2.19 6.43
CA ASN A 333 22.33 -1.36 5.57
C ASN A 333 21.56 -0.12 5.08
N ILE A 334 22.32 0.83 4.56
CA ILE A 334 21.80 1.88 3.70
C ILE A 334 22.44 1.77 2.32
N ALA A 335 21.66 2.01 1.29
CA ALA A 335 22.14 2.10 -0.06
C ALA A 335 22.28 3.55 -0.51
N ILE A 336 23.42 3.92 -1.04
CA ILE A 336 23.75 5.26 -1.53
C ILE A 336 24.05 5.18 -3.00
N ALA A 337 23.37 5.99 -3.81
CA ALA A 337 23.67 6.10 -5.24
C ALA A 337 24.97 6.89 -5.43
N GLN A 338 25.82 6.41 -6.32
CA GLN A 338 27.04 7.09 -6.75
C GLN A 338 26.84 7.67 -8.15
N THR A 339 27.24 8.92 -8.34
CA THR A 339 27.21 9.58 -9.66
C THR A 339 28.63 9.99 -10.07
N ASN A 340 28.89 10.09 -11.38
CA ASN A 340 30.20 10.48 -11.88
C ASN A 340 30.32 11.97 -12.13
N GLY A 341 31.37 12.58 -11.61
CA GLY A 341 31.77 13.97 -11.81
C GLY A 341 32.55 14.27 -13.11
N GLY A 342 32.55 13.39 -14.14
CA GLY A 342 33.02 13.78 -15.45
C GLY A 342 34.21 13.02 -16.06
N THR A 343 34.80 12.02 -15.42
CA THR A 343 35.79 11.15 -16.05
C THR A 343 35.32 9.70 -16.05
N LEU A 344 35.44 9.07 -17.23
CA LEU A 344 35.02 7.67 -17.49
C LEU A 344 35.92 6.67 -16.72
N THR A 345 35.81 6.61 -15.40
CA THR A 345 36.41 5.54 -14.62
C THR A 345 35.34 4.52 -14.23
N LEU A 346 35.75 3.27 -14.12
CA LEU A 346 34.91 2.08 -14.20
C LEU A 346 34.12 1.75 -12.91
N ASP A 347 34.10 2.64 -11.91
CA ASP A 347 33.71 2.28 -10.53
C ASP A 347 32.51 3.09 -10.02
N GLN A 348 31.35 2.97 -10.66
CA GLN A 348 30.19 3.79 -10.32
C GLN A 348 28.92 2.97 -10.29
N GLY A 349 28.16 3.11 -9.22
CA GLY A 349 26.91 2.38 -9.05
C GLY A 349 26.16 2.71 -7.79
N CYS A 350 26.15 1.80 -6.90
CA CYS A 350 25.54 1.91 -5.59
C CYS A 350 26.50 1.34 -4.55
N VAL A 351 26.61 2.01 -3.42
CA VAL A 351 27.35 1.55 -2.25
C VAL A 351 26.39 1.15 -1.16
N LEU A 352 26.63 -0.01 -0.53
CA LEU A 352 25.96 -0.37 0.70
C LEU A 352 26.90 -0.11 1.89
N LEU A 353 26.37 0.63 2.86
CA LEU A 353 27.04 0.88 4.14
C LEU A 353 26.21 0.24 5.26
N ASN A 354 26.89 -0.36 6.23
CA ASN A 354 26.24 -0.80 7.45
C ASN A 354 25.64 0.41 8.20
N LYS A 355 24.37 0.43 8.46
CA LYS A 355 23.65 1.59 9.00
C LYS A 355 24.05 1.94 10.45
N GLN A 356 24.59 1.00 11.22
CA GLN A 356 25.02 1.23 12.60
C GLN A 356 26.45 1.77 12.69
N THR A 357 27.34 1.31 11.84
CA THR A 357 28.78 1.61 11.92
C THR A 357 29.30 2.52 10.82
N GLY A 358 28.57 2.67 9.72
CA GLY A 358 29.02 3.37 8.52
C GLY A 358 30.04 2.58 7.68
N ASN A 359 30.42 1.37 8.09
CA ASN A 359 31.41 0.59 7.37
C ASN A 359 30.87 0.13 6.01
N PHE A 360 31.77 0.09 5.02
CA PHE A 360 31.46 -0.46 3.70
C PHE A 360 31.10 -1.94 3.80
N VAL A 361 29.99 -2.32 3.19
CA VAL A 361 29.54 -3.70 3.08
C VAL A 361 29.88 -4.23 1.69
N ILE A 362 29.47 -3.52 0.66
CA ILE A 362 29.77 -3.85 -0.74
C ILE A 362 29.67 -2.61 -1.61
N ASP A 363 30.54 -2.56 -2.61
CA ASP A 363 30.48 -1.61 -3.71
C ASP A 363 29.90 -2.31 -4.93
N ILE A 364 28.77 -1.84 -5.39
CA ILE A 364 28.02 -2.47 -6.46
C ILE A 364 28.27 -1.68 -7.73
N PHE A 365 29.04 -2.30 -8.60
CA PHE A 365 29.44 -1.76 -9.86
C PHE A 365 28.26 -1.66 -10.85
N ALA A 366 27.85 -0.44 -11.18
CA ALA A 366 26.98 -0.17 -12.31
C ALA A 366 27.69 0.78 -13.27
N ARG A 367 27.99 0.35 -14.47
CA ARG A 367 28.66 1.21 -15.47
C ARG A 367 27.96 2.57 -15.57
N GLN A 368 28.66 3.64 -15.22
CA GLN A 368 28.28 5.06 -15.32
C GLN A 368 27.25 5.59 -14.33
N GLY A 369 27.24 5.13 -13.09
CA GLY A 369 26.56 5.79 -11.99
C GLY A 369 25.04 5.64 -11.97
N SER A 370 24.47 5.50 -10.77
CA SER A 370 23.05 5.60 -10.57
C SER A 370 22.62 7.06 -10.59
N GLN A 371 21.89 7.47 -11.62
CA GLN A 371 21.44 8.86 -11.77
C GLN A 371 19.93 9.02 -11.59
N GLY A 372 19.23 7.97 -11.21
CA GLY A 372 17.81 7.98 -10.86
C GLY A 372 17.58 7.58 -9.42
N GLY A 373 16.41 7.88 -8.89
CA GLY A 373 16.02 7.47 -7.54
C GLY A 373 16.04 5.95 -7.41
N MET A 374 16.71 5.46 -6.37
CA MET A 374 16.68 4.06 -6.00
C MET A 374 15.40 3.73 -5.25
N ALA A 375 15.01 2.46 -5.25
CA ALA A 375 13.90 1.93 -4.49
C ALA A 375 14.25 0.55 -3.95
N ALA A 376 13.58 0.11 -2.88
CA ALA A 376 13.69 -1.26 -2.39
C ALA A 376 12.32 -1.88 -2.11
N TRP A 377 12.24 -3.20 -2.28
CA TRP A 377 11.14 -4.02 -1.84
C TRP A 377 11.68 -5.14 -0.95
N GLY A 378 11.37 -5.06 0.33
CA GLY A 378 12.07 -5.86 1.32
C GLY A 378 13.58 -5.55 1.29
N GLU A 379 14.40 -6.56 1.09
CA GLU A 379 15.86 -6.45 0.93
C GLU A 379 16.33 -6.47 -0.54
N MET A 380 15.42 -6.49 -1.50
CA MET A 380 15.74 -6.38 -2.91
C MET A 380 15.85 -4.90 -3.30
N LEU A 381 17.01 -4.48 -3.82
CA LEU A 381 17.30 -3.10 -4.16
C LEU A 381 17.25 -2.90 -5.69
N PHE A 382 16.64 -1.83 -6.12
CA PHE A 382 16.53 -1.41 -7.53
C PHE A 382 17.33 -0.13 -7.74
N CYS A 383 18.40 -0.24 -8.52
CA CYS A 383 19.27 0.87 -8.90
C CYS A 383 19.13 1.17 -10.39
N ASN A 384 19.23 2.43 -10.75
CA ASN A 384 19.23 2.83 -12.17
C ASN A 384 20.65 2.95 -12.68
N ALA A 385 20.97 2.21 -13.73
CA ALA A 385 22.25 2.32 -14.41
C ALA A 385 22.20 3.38 -15.53
N GLY A 386 23.20 4.24 -15.57
CA GLY A 386 23.40 5.22 -16.64
C GLY A 386 24.43 4.75 -17.68
N GLY A 387 24.50 5.41 -18.85
CA GLY A 387 25.51 5.17 -19.88
C GLY A 387 25.08 4.25 -21.01
N THR A 388 26.04 3.52 -21.60
CA THR A 388 25.79 2.64 -22.75
C THR A 388 25.01 1.35 -22.39
N ALA A 389 24.95 1.03 -21.11
CA ALA A 389 24.12 -0.06 -20.59
C ALA A 389 23.00 0.55 -19.77
N MET A 390 21.79 0.36 -20.20
CA MET A 390 20.63 1.08 -19.68
C MET A 390 19.67 0.12 -19.04
N GLY A 391 19.09 0.57 -17.95
CA GLY A 391 18.03 -0.14 -17.29
C GLY A 391 18.13 -0.06 -15.77
N THR A 392 17.14 -0.62 -15.12
CA THR A 392 17.15 -0.80 -13.69
C THR A 392 17.90 -2.08 -13.36
N GLN A 393 18.94 -1.99 -12.54
CA GLN A 393 19.63 -3.14 -11.97
C GLN A 393 18.92 -3.61 -10.72
N VAL A 394 18.90 -4.92 -10.52
CA VAL A 394 18.34 -5.56 -9.33
C VAL A 394 19.50 -6.16 -8.52
N ILE A 395 19.51 -5.84 -7.23
CA ILE A 395 20.45 -6.38 -6.27
C ILE A 395 19.65 -7.24 -5.31
N PHE A 396 19.96 -8.54 -5.24
CA PHE A 396 19.28 -9.50 -4.39
C PHE A 396 19.77 -9.44 -2.95
N PRO A 397 19.02 -10.00 -1.98
CA PRO A 397 19.37 -9.95 -0.56
C PRO A 397 20.70 -10.61 -0.19
N ASP A 398 21.19 -11.55 -1.00
CA ASP A 398 22.51 -12.20 -0.84
C ASP A 398 23.65 -11.38 -1.46
N TYR A 399 23.37 -10.13 -1.87
CA TYR A 399 24.26 -9.24 -2.61
C TYR A 399 24.71 -9.77 -3.97
N SER A 400 24.17 -10.88 -4.43
CA SER A 400 24.29 -11.21 -5.84
C SER A 400 23.57 -10.14 -6.64
N TYR A 401 24.28 -9.64 -7.65
CA TYR A 401 23.67 -8.70 -8.58
C TYR A 401 23.78 -9.30 -9.97
N ILE A 402 22.87 -8.91 -10.82
CA ILE A 402 22.94 -9.30 -12.21
C ILE A 402 24.00 -8.40 -12.84
N PRO A 403 25.25 -8.88 -13.03
CA PRO A 403 26.32 -8.07 -13.53
C PRO A 403 26.34 -8.08 -15.04
N LYS A 404 26.82 -7.02 -15.56
CA LYS A 404 27.44 -6.75 -16.87
C LYS A 404 26.59 -5.98 -17.86
N ALA A 405 27.12 -4.86 -18.04
CA ALA A 405 27.69 -4.25 -19.19
C ALA A 405 27.06 -4.61 -20.53
N ASN A 406 25.87 -4.53 -20.79
CA ASN A 406 25.11 -4.53 -22.04
C ASN A 406 23.67 -5.05 -21.84
N GLU A 407 23.24 -5.19 -20.59
CA GLU A 407 21.99 -5.85 -20.26
C GLU A 407 21.01 -4.82 -19.72
N ALA A 408 20.21 -4.28 -20.63
CA ALA A 408 19.02 -3.54 -20.26
C ALA A 408 17.99 -4.54 -19.74
N TYR A 409 17.67 -4.50 -18.43
CA TYR A 409 16.53 -5.23 -17.89
C TYR A 409 15.19 -4.62 -18.30
N CYS A 410 15.22 -3.38 -18.79
CA CYS A 410 14.05 -2.71 -19.34
C CYS A 410 14.13 -2.69 -20.87
N PRO A 411 13.30 -3.47 -21.60
CA PRO A 411 13.25 -3.43 -23.04
C PRO A 411 12.78 -2.06 -23.53
N GLY A 412 13.47 -1.51 -24.54
CA GLY A 412 12.97 -0.38 -25.31
C GLY A 412 13.55 0.98 -24.96
N ALA A 413 14.40 1.11 -23.97
CA ALA A 413 15.20 2.31 -23.79
C ALA A 413 16.31 2.31 -24.85
N GLY A 414 16.32 3.25 -25.77
CA GLY A 414 17.40 3.48 -26.72
C GLY A 414 18.73 3.74 -26.00
N LYS A 415 19.85 3.86 -26.67
CA LYS A 415 21.16 4.08 -26.06
C LYS A 415 21.15 5.30 -25.15
N ALA A 416 21.51 5.15 -23.85
CA ALA A 416 21.75 6.17 -22.85
C ALA A 416 20.53 6.78 -22.11
N ALA A 417 19.41 6.06 -21.89
CA ALA A 417 18.30 6.59 -21.09
C ALA A 417 18.56 6.46 -19.58
N ARG A 418 18.47 7.55 -18.85
CA ARG A 418 18.54 7.60 -17.39
C ARG A 418 17.12 7.59 -16.84
N SER A 419 16.77 6.66 -15.93
CA SER A 419 15.44 6.66 -15.35
C SER A 419 15.24 7.87 -14.44
N CYS A 420 13.99 8.33 -14.37
CA CYS A 420 13.66 9.45 -13.50
C CYS A 420 13.63 9.01 -12.04
N GLN A 421 12.83 8.01 -11.73
CA GLN A 421 12.72 7.42 -10.39
C GLN A 421 12.13 6.02 -10.49
N ASN A 422 12.52 5.16 -9.57
CA ASN A 422 11.86 3.89 -9.35
C ASN A 422 10.82 4.03 -8.23
N ALA A 423 9.72 3.31 -8.34
CA ALA A 423 8.75 3.14 -7.28
C ALA A 423 8.32 1.66 -7.23
N VAL A 424 7.98 1.18 -6.05
CA VAL A 424 7.49 -0.18 -5.85
C VAL A 424 6.16 -0.13 -5.15
N SER A 425 5.15 -0.82 -5.70
CA SER A 425 3.86 -0.92 -5.02
C SER A 425 3.94 -1.83 -3.79
N LYS A 426 2.96 -1.73 -2.91
CA LYS A 426 2.82 -2.65 -1.77
C LYS A 426 2.68 -4.12 -2.19
N ASP A 427 2.20 -4.37 -3.41
CA ASP A 427 2.06 -5.71 -3.99
C ASP A 427 3.37 -6.19 -4.67
N GLY A 428 4.45 -5.41 -4.58
CA GLY A 428 5.77 -5.77 -5.08
C GLY A 428 6.02 -5.46 -6.56
N ILE A 429 5.12 -4.79 -7.26
CA ILE A 429 5.34 -4.40 -8.66
C ILE A 429 6.28 -3.22 -8.74
N LEU A 430 7.34 -3.37 -9.52
CA LEU A 430 8.32 -2.33 -9.80
C LEU A 430 7.85 -1.48 -10.99
N TYR A 431 7.79 -0.17 -10.77
CA TYR A 431 7.54 0.83 -11.81
C TYR A 431 8.80 1.62 -12.09
N THR A 432 9.10 1.81 -13.37
CA THR A 432 10.25 2.59 -13.84
C THR A 432 9.81 3.53 -14.95
N PHE A 433 10.35 4.75 -14.95
CA PHE A 433 10.03 5.76 -15.95
C PHE A 433 11.28 6.23 -16.66
N TYR A 434 11.29 6.10 -17.99
CA TYR A 434 12.43 6.45 -18.84
C TYR A 434 12.05 7.46 -19.92
N PRO A 435 12.96 8.38 -20.31
CA PRO A 435 12.76 9.21 -21.49
C PRO A 435 12.51 8.36 -22.74
N ARG A 436 11.51 8.72 -23.52
CA ARG A 436 11.16 8.03 -24.77
C ARG A 436 12.22 8.18 -25.86
N ASN A 437 12.90 9.32 -25.89
CA ASN A 437 13.96 9.63 -26.82
C ASN A 437 14.95 10.57 -26.14
N GLU A 438 16.21 10.15 -25.99
CA GLU A 438 17.24 10.97 -25.39
C GLU A 438 17.66 12.17 -26.23
N SER A 439 17.56 12.02 -27.52
CA SER A 439 17.88 13.10 -28.46
C SER A 439 16.76 14.14 -28.53
N ASP A 440 15.58 13.85 -27.97
CA ASP A 440 14.45 14.78 -27.93
C ASP A 440 13.64 14.60 -26.63
N PRO A 441 14.08 15.21 -25.52
CA PRO A 441 13.40 15.12 -24.23
C PRO A 441 12.02 15.78 -24.20
N THR A 442 11.61 16.46 -25.28
CA THR A 442 10.25 17.02 -25.42
C THR A 442 9.21 15.95 -25.77
N LYS A 443 9.66 14.74 -26.13
CA LYS A 443 8.80 13.61 -26.52
C LYS A 443 8.20 12.82 -25.35
N GLY A 444 8.44 13.24 -24.10
CA GLY A 444 7.97 12.53 -22.92
C GLY A 444 8.77 11.27 -22.60
N GLY A 445 8.15 10.38 -21.85
CA GLY A 445 8.76 9.15 -21.38
C GLY A 445 7.89 7.92 -21.60
N THR A 446 8.43 6.77 -21.26
CA THR A 446 7.71 5.50 -21.20
C THR A 446 7.75 4.98 -19.76
N LEU A 447 6.59 4.71 -19.21
CA LEU A 447 6.39 4.05 -17.93
C LEU A 447 6.29 2.55 -18.16
N TYR A 448 7.03 1.77 -17.37
CA TYR A 448 7.02 0.31 -17.39
C TYR A 448 6.61 -0.24 -16.04
N ALA A 449 5.93 -1.37 -16.04
CA ALA A 449 5.66 -2.19 -14.86
C ALA A 449 6.35 -3.54 -15.00
N PHE A 450 7.00 -4.00 -13.94
CA PHE A 450 7.69 -5.29 -13.87
C PHE A 450 7.33 -6.05 -12.60
N ASP A 451 7.27 -7.36 -12.72
CA ASP A 451 7.27 -8.26 -11.57
C ASP A 451 8.73 -8.64 -11.25
N PRO A 452 9.34 -8.07 -10.20
CA PRO A 452 10.72 -8.34 -9.88
C PRO A 452 11.00 -9.78 -9.44
N THR A 453 9.98 -10.54 -9.05
CA THR A 453 10.13 -11.96 -8.70
C THR A 453 10.45 -12.83 -9.92
N THR A 454 10.15 -12.32 -11.12
CA THR A 454 10.44 -13.00 -12.39
C THR A 454 11.84 -12.71 -12.93
N PHE A 455 12.57 -11.79 -12.29
CA PHE A 455 13.93 -11.47 -12.70
C PHE A 455 14.85 -12.65 -12.42
N VAL A 456 15.47 -13.18 -13.48
CA VAL A 456 16.45 -14.25 -13.40
C VAL A 456 17.82 -13.68 -13.73
N ALA A 457 18.84 -14.14 -13.02
CA ALA A 457 20.23 -13.81 -13.28
C ALA A 457 20.75 -14.49 -14.58
N THR A 458 20.02 -14.35 -15.69
CA THR A 458 20.44 -14.84 -17.00
C THR A 458 21.09 -13.71 -17.78
N PRO A 459 22.38 -13.83 -18.14
CA PRO A 459 23.03 -12.87 -19.04
C PRO A 459 22.25 -12.76 -20.36
N ASN A 460 22.00 -11.53 -20.81
CA ASN A 460 21.45 -11.17 -22.13
C ASN A 460 19.95 -11.47 -22.38
N ALA A 461 19.13 -11.71 -21.37
CA ALA A 461 17.69 -11.78 -21.56
C ALA A 461 17.00 -10.63 -20.79
N PRO A 462 16.47 -9.59 -21.47
CA PRO A 462 15.69 -8.55 -20.81
C PRO A 462 14.44 -9.17 -20.21
N SER A 463 14.14 -8.85 -18.95
CA SER A 463 12.88 -9.24 -18.33
C SER A 463 11.71 -8.60 -19.07
N ALA A 464 10.69 -9.37 -19.37
CA ALA A 464 9.49 -8.84 -19.99
C ALA A 464 8.77 -7.91 -19.02
N SER A 465 8.38 -6.72 -19.48
CA SER A 465 7.46 -5.88 -18.70
C SER A 465 6.06 -6.51 -18.69
N ILE A 466 5.35 -6.35 -17.58
CA ILE A 466 3.92 -6.70 -17.50
C ILE A 466 3.18 -5.84 -18.52
N TRP A 467 3.48 -4.55 -18.54
CA TRP A 467 2.99 -3.59 -19.53
C TRP A 467 3.92 -2.37 -19.62
N SER A 468 3.72 -1.57 -20.65
CA SER A 468 4.34 -0.25 -20.80
C SER A 468 3.37 0.74 -21.44
N VAL A 469 3.51 2.02 -21.08
CA VAL A 469 2.69 3.11 -21.63
C VAL A 469 3.50 4.37 -21.85
N ASN A 470 3.25 5.07 -22.93
CA ASN A 470 3.90 6.33 -23.25
C ASN A 470 3.20 7.49 -22.53
N ILE A 471 3.97 8.29 -21.79
CA ILE A 471 3.54 9.49 -21.09
C ILE A 471 3.98 10.70 -21.91
N ALA A 472 3.02 11.53 -22.29
CA ALA A 472 3.29 12.78 -23.00
C ALA A 472 3.79 13.88 -22.03
N GLY A 473 4.51 14.84 -22.58
CA GLY A 473 5.02 16.00 -21.84
C GLY A 473 6.54 16.15 -21.96
N GLU A 474 7.07 17.28 -21.54
CA GLU A 474 8.49 17.57 -21.63
C GLU A 474 9.23 17.06 -20.40
N LEU A 475 10.37 16.44 -20.60
CA LEU A 475 11.31 16.08 -19.54
C LEU A 475 12.47 17.09 -19.44
N SER A 476 12.76 17.84 -20.52
CA SER A 476 13.69 18.97 -20.53
C SER A 476 13.21 20.04 -21.51
N SER A 477 13.49 21.30 -21.21
CA SER A 477 13.20 22.44 -22.12
C SER A 477 14.29 22.62 -23.19
N ASP A 478 15.44 22.00 -23.03
CA ASP A 478 16.60 22.19 -23.89
C ASP A 478 16.84 20.91 -24.73
N LYS A 479 16.73 21.05 -26.04
CA LYS A 479 17.04 19.97 -26.99
C LYS A 479 18.51 19.61 -27.01
N THR A 480 19.38 20.50 -26.51
CA THR A 480 20.83 20.30 -26.46
C THR A 480 21.32 19.82 -25.10
N GLY A 481 20.52 20.01 -24.06
CA GLY A 481 20.78 19.47 -22.73
C GLY A 481 20.52 17.97 -22.69
N SER A 482 21.46 17.18 -22.21
CA SER A 482 21.20 15.76 -22.07
C SER A 482 19.99 15.54 -21.16
N ALA A 483 18.97 14.83 -21.63
CA ALA A 483 17.79 14.42 -20.84
C ALA A 483 18.17 13.80 -19.49
N SER A 484 19.39 13.30 -19.42
CA SER A 484 20.07 12.76 -18.28
C SER A 484 20.21 13.72 -17.10
N ALA A 485 20.39 15.01 -17.33
CA ALA A 485 20.57 15.97 -16.24
C ALA A 485 19.27 16.26 -15.47
N VAL A 486 18.11 16.01 -16.07
CA VAL A 486 16.82 16.38 -15.50
C VAL A 486 16.04 15.18 -14.94
N CYS A 487 16.06 14.05 -15.61
CA CYS A 487 15.40 12.85 -15.12
C CYS A 487 16.07 12.28 -13.87
N GLY A 488 17.41 12.35 -13.82
CA GLY A 488 18.19 11.85 -12.69
C GLY A 488 18.17 12.70 -11.43
N THR A 489 17.54 13.86 -11.42
CA THR A 489 17.72 14.85 -10.34
C THR A 489 16.56 14.92 -9.33
N GLY A 490 15.60 13.98 -9.40
CA GLY A 490 14.44 14.02 -8.51
C GLY A 490 13.36 15.05 -8.89
N GLY A 491 13.54 15.74 -10.04
CA GLY A 491 12.57 16.73 -10.53
C GLY A 491 11.35 16.12 -11.23
N HIS A 492 11.41 14.85 -11.56
CA HIS A 492 10.29 14.10 -12.14
C HIS A 492 10.27 12.70 -11.56
N GLY A 493 9.09 12.17 -11.36
CA GLY A 493 8.93 10.85 -10.79
C GLY A 493 7.47 10.44 -10.72
N MET A 494 7.24 9.40 -9.97
CA MET A 494 5.92 8.82 -9.83
C MET A 494 5.59 8.54 -8.37
N VAL A 495 4.30 8.49 -8.09
CA VAL A 495 3.74 8.04 -6.81
C VAL A 495 2.54 7.15 -7.08
N LEU A 496 2.14 6.39 -6.08
CA LEU A 496 1.04 5.44 -6.15
C LEU A 496 0.02 5.75 -5.05
N SER A 497 -1.25 5.81 -5.42
CA SER A 497 -2.36 5.83 -4.47
C SER A 497 -2.61 4.47 -3.82
N ALA A 498 -3.47 4.44 -2.82
CA ALA A 498 -3.82 3.22 -2.10
C ALA A 498 -4.46 2.15 -3.01
N ASP A 499 -5.19 2.55 -4.04
CA ASP A 499 -5.82 1.67 -5.04
C ASP A 499 -4.87 1.22 -6.16
N GLY A 500 -3.61 1.72 -6.15
CA GLY A 500 -2.58 1.38 -7.12
C GLY A 500 -2.58 2.24 -8.39
N THR A 501 -3.33 3.34 -8.45
CA THR A 501 -3.21 4.33 -9.52
C THR A 501 -1.85 5.01 -9.45
N ILE A 502 -1.17 5.11 -10.60
CA ILE A 502 0.17 5.69 -10.73
C ILE A 502 0.06 7.11 -11.26
N PHE A 503 0.65 8.08 -10.55
CA PHE A 503 0.70 9.48 -10.97
C PHE A 503 2.12 9.85 -11.35
N VAL A 504 2.32 10.23 -12.60
CA VAL A 504 3.63 10.53 -13.20
C VAL A 504 3.71 11.99 -13.58
N THR A 505 4.76 12.69 -13.12
CA THR A 505 5.03 14.07 -13.51
C THR A 505 6.04 14.15 -14.66
N THR A 506 5.77 15.08 -15.56
CA THR A 506 6.72 15.70 -16.47
C THR A 506 6.73 17.21 -16.22
N ARG A 507 7.55 17.99 -16.91
CA ARG A 507 7.56 19.45 -16.76
C ARG A 507 6.23 20.10 -17.11
N THR A 508 5.50 19.50 -18.04
CA THR A 508 4.30 20.08 -18.66
C THR A 508 3.04 19.24 -18.47
N SER A 509 3.14 18.15 -17.73
CA SER A 509 1.96 17.29 -17.45
C SER A 509 2.07 16.55 -16.12
N LEU A 510 0.92 16.20 -15.56
CA LEU A 510 0.74 15.17 -14.55
C LEU A 510 -0.27 14.18 -15.10
N THR A 511 0.12 12.91 -15.21
CA THR A 511 -0.69 11.87 -15.85
C THR A 511 -1.00 10.77 -14.84
N ALA A 512 -2.29 10.39 -14.74
CA ALA A 512 -2.74 9.23 -13.99
C ALA A 512 -2.81 8.00 -14.90
N VAL A 513 -2.26 6.89 -14.43
CA VAL A 513 -2.21 5.61 -15.12
C VAL A 513 -2.77 4.53 -14.19
N SER A 514 -3.67 3.69 -14.70
CA SER A 514 -4.20 2.57 -13.93
C SER A 514 -3.12 1.50 -13.69
N LYS A 515 -3.32 0.65 -12.71
CA LYS A 515 -2.45 -0.52 -12.45
C LYS A 515 -2.28 -1.45 -13.67
N ASP A 516 -3.21 -1.39 -14.63
CA ASP A 516 -3.17 -2.17 -15.88
C ASP A 516 -2.50 -1.41 -17.06
N GLY A 517 -1.87 -0.25 -16.80
CA GLY A 517 -1.12 0.52 -17.79
C GLY A 517 -1.97 1.40 -18.70
N LYS A 518 -3.21 1.71 -18.35
CA LYS A 518 -4.07 2.60 -19.14
C LYS A 518 -4.03 4.02 -18.61
N ILE A 519 -3.85 5.01 -19.48
CA ILE A 519 -3.99 6.42 -19.09
C ILE A 519 -5.45 6.68 -18.71
N ILE A 520 -5.64 7.16 -17.47
CA ILE A 520 -6.97 7.54 -16.96
C ILE A 520 -7.25 8.98 -17.34
N TRP A 521 -6.30 9.88 -17.03
CA TRP A 521 -6.37 11.30 -17.37
C TRP A 521 -4.97 11.93 -17.44
N THR A 522 -4.90 13.11 -18.04
CA THR A 522 -3.70 13.96 -18.06
C THR A 522 -4.09 15.39 -17.73
N HIS A 523 -3.48 15.94 -16.68
CA HIS A 523 -3.61 17.32 -16.27
C HIS A 523 -2.47 18.17 -16.82
N THR A 524 -2.80 19.38 -17.31
CA THR A 524 -1.81 20.37 -17.79
C THR A 524 -1.63 21.45 -16.70
N PRO A 525 -0.44 21.56 -16.08
CA PRO A 525 -0.18 22.52 -15.04
C PRO A 525 -0.10 23.95 -15.60
N ALA A 526 -0.40 24.96 -14.75
CA ALA A 526 -0.26 26.37 -15.11
C ALA A 526 1.21 26.83 -15.19
N GLY A 527 2.09 26.19 -14.43
CA GLY A 527 3.52 26.44 -14.41
C GLY A 527 4.31 25.13 -14.59
N ARG A 528 5.62 25.26 -14.81
CA ARG A 528 6.51 24.11 -14.96
C ARG A 528 6.61 23.32 -13.66
N ILE A 529 6.35 22.01 -13.72
CA ILE A 529 6.57 21.08 -12.61
C ILE A 529 8.04 20.61 -12.63
N ASP A 530 8.75 20.75 -11.51
CA ASP A 530 10.06 20.18 -11.27
C ASP A 530 10.08 19.44 -9.92
N CYS A 531 9.03 18.67 -9.64
CA CYS A 531 8.88 17.89 -8.41
C CYS A 531 8.22 16.54 -8.68
N VAL A 532 8.42 15.60 -7.76
CA VAL A 532 7.62 14.38 -7.66
C VAL A 532 6.31 14.75 -6.97
N PRO A 533 5.15 14.29 -7.45
CA PRO A 533 3.88 14.60 -6.80
C PRO A 533 3.77 13.87 -5.46
N ALA A 534 2.75 14.19 -4.69
CA ALA A 534 2.37 13.42 -3.50
C ALA A 534 0.89 13.09 -3.57
N VAL A 535 0.48 11.97 -2.98
CA VAL A 535 -0.91 11.53 -2.96
C VAL A 535 -1.32 11.17 -1.53
N ASP A 536 -2.47 11.68 -1.10
CA ASP A 536 -3.00 11.39 0.22
C ASP A 536 -3.89 10.13 0.24
N ASN A 537 -4.27 9.70 1.43
CA ASN A 537 -5.07 8.50 1.62
C ASN A 537 -6.53 8.66 1.13
N ALA A 538 -6.99 9.89 0.90
CA ALA A 538 -8.26 10.18 0.26
C ALA A 538 -8.16 10.14 -1.29
N GLY A 539 -6.95 10.03 -1.84
CA GLY A 539 -6.69 9.94 -3.28
C GLY A 539 -6.51 11.31 -3.97
N PHE A 540 -6.40 12.41 -3.21
CA PHE A 540 -6.02 13.68 -3.78
C PHE A 540 -4.53 13.71 -4.12
N VAL A 541 -4.21 14.33 -5.26
CA VAL A 541 -2.83 14.46 -5.74
C VAL A 541 -2.35 15.90 -5.58
N TYR A 542 -1.17 16.06 -5.01
CA TYR A 542 -0.57 17.35 -4.76
C TYR A 542 0.70 17.52 -5.57
N TYR A 543 0.87 18.69 -6.17
CA TYR A 543 2.12 19.09 -6.79
C TYR A 543 2.36 20.60 -6.56
N CYS A 544 3.61 21.02 -6.71
CA CYS A 544 3.96 22.43 -6.78
C CYS A 544 4.65 22.73 -8.11
N ASP A 545 4.62 23.99 -8.53
CA ASP A 545 5.27 24.45 -9.76
C ASP A 545 6.23 25.63 -9.52
N ARG A 546 7.09 25.90 -10.50
CA ARG A 546 8.05 27.01 -10.41
C ARG A 546 7.42 28.37 -10.37
N SER A 547 6.16 28.49 -10.76
CA SER A 547 5.45 29.76 -10.68
C SER A 547 4.90 30.04 -9.27
N GLY A 548 5.12 29.16 -8.31
CA GLY A 548 4.68 29.33 -6.92
C GLY A 548 3.28 28.82 -6.64
N ASN A 549 2.72 27.96 -7.50
CA ASN A 549 1.46 27.29 -7.22
C ASN A 549 1.70 26.00 -6.44
N ILE A 550 0.85 25.78 -5.46
CA ILE A 550 0.64 24.49 -4.80
C ILE A 550 -0.77 24.06 -5.16
N VAL A 551 -0.91 22.94 -5.85
CA VAL A 551 -2.16 22.51 -6.48
C VAL A 551 -2.58 21.18 -5.88
N LYS A 552 -3.88 21.07 -5.57
CA LYS A 552 -4.57 19.85 -5.18
C LYS A 552 -5.48 19.44 -6.32
N LEU A 553 -5.30 18.23 -6.83
CA LEU A 553 -6.17 17.60 -7.83
C LEU A 553 -7.03 16.54 -7.17
N SER A 554 -8.27 16.41 -7.63
CA SER A 554 -9.13 15.27 -7.32
C SER A 554 -8.72 14.03 -8.13
N SER A 555 -9.26 12.86 -7.80
CA SER A 555 -8.92 11.59 -8.44
C SER A 555 -9.26 11.54 -9.94
N ASP A 556 -10.15 12.41 -10.41
CA ASP A 556 -10.52 12.59 -11.83
C ASP A 556 -9.60 13.58 -12.57
N GLY A 557 -8.56 14.08 -11.91
CA GLY A 557 -7.58 15.00 -12.49
C GLY A 557 -8.01 16.47 -12.57
N GLN A 558 -9.17 16.80 -12.00
CA GLN A 558 -9.63 18.18 -11.95
C GLN A 558 -8.96 18.92 -10.80
N GLU A 559 -8.69 20.22 -11.01
CA GLU A 559 -8.17 21.07 -9.95
C GLU A 559 -9.26 21.31 -8.90
N ALA A 560 -9.03 20.77 -7.70
CA ALA A 560 -9.91 20.96 -6.56
C ALA A 560 -9.66 22.31 -5.88
N THR A 561 -8.39 22.69 -5.71
CA THR A 561 -7.99 23.99 -5.18
C THR A 561 -6.53 24.30 -5.50
N ARG A 562 -6.16 25.57 -5.32
CA ARG A 562 -4.80 26.08 -5.54
C ARG A 562 -4.47 27.16 -4.52
N LEU A 563 -3.26 27.10 -3.96
CA LEU A 563 -2.62 28.21 -3.25
C LEU A 563 -1.51 28.79 -4.13
N LYS A 564 -1.50 30.11 -4.28
CA LYS A 564 -0.45 30.85 -4.99
C LYS A 564 0.39 31.63 -4.00
N LEU A 565 1.70 31.42 -4.01
CA LEU A 565 2.69 32.16 -3.23
C LEU A 565 3.71 32.79 -4.16
N ASP A 566 4.41 33.83 -3.67
CA ASP A 566 5.53 34.47 -4.39
C ASP A 566 6.84 33.72 -4.08
N VAL A 567 6.93 32.50 -4.55
CA VAL A 567 8.00 31.51 -4.27
C VAL A 567 8.29 30.70 -5.52
N GLU A 568 9.56 30.38 -5.77
CA GLU A 568 9.91 29.37 -6.77
C GLU A 568 9.96 27.98 -6.09
N PHE A 569 9.04 27.09 -6.45
CA PHE A 569 9.07 25.71 -6.00
C PHE A 569 9.74 24.79 -7.02
N SER A 570 10.72 24.02 -6.56
CA SER A 570 11.39 22.97 -7.31
C SER A 570 11.69 21.76 -6.42
N SER A 571 10.91 21.58 -5.37
CA SER A 571 11.03 20.53 -4.36
C SER A 571 9.72 19.79 -4.22
N SER A 572 9.79 18.51 -3.84
CA SER A 572 8.61 17.66 -3.69
C SER A 572 7.92 17.91 -2.34
N ILE A 573 6.60 17.79 -2.35
CA ILE A 573 5.77 17.93 -1.15
C ILE A 573 5.91 16.67 -0.30
N THR A 574 5.94 16.85 1.02
CA THR A 574 5.82 15.80 2.01
C THR A 574 4.47 15.92 2.71
N ILE A 575 3.69 14.84 2.70
CA ILE A 575 2.44 14.71 3.44
C ILE A 575 2.78 14.03 4.77
N SER A 576 2.45 14.68 5.89
CA SER A 576 2.58 14.10 7.23
C SER A 576 1.42 13.14 7.55
N ASN A 577 1.58 12.33 8.58
CA ASN A 577 0.55 11.38 8.99
C ASN A 577 -0.75 12.05 9.46
N ASP A 578 -0.69 13.31 9.91
CA ASP A 578 -1.83 14.14 10.29
C ASP A 578 -2.36 15.01 9.13
N GLY A 579 -1.87 14.80 7.89
CA GLY A 579 -2.39 15.44 6.68
C GLY A 579 -1.86 16.84 6.38
N LYS A 580 -0.91 17.36 7.16
CA LYS A 580 -0.21 18.61 6.82
C LYS A 580 0.74 18.40 5.65
N LEU A 581 0.93 19.46 4.87
CA LEU A 581 1.84 19.45 3.73
C LEU A 581 3.08 20.27 4.07
N TYR A 582 4.26 19.71 3.83
CA TYR A 582 5.54 20.39 3.99
C TYR A 582 6.25 20.46 2.65
N VAL A 583 6.74 21.65 2.30
CA VAL A 583 7.48 21.88 1.06
C VAL A 583 8.55 22.94 1.29
N VAL A 584 9.64 22.84 0.56
CA VAL A 584 10.68 23.89 0.56
C VAL A 584 10.68 24.62 -0.78
N GLY A 585 10.96 25.91 -0.74
CA GLY A 585 11.03 26.76 -1.92
C GLY A 585 12.04 27.88 -1.75
N MET A 586 12.29 28.61 -2.81
CA MET A 586 13.17 29.78 -2.81
C MET A 586 12.33 31.06 -2.69
N GLU A 587 12.35 31.69 -1.51
CA GLU A 587 11.70 32.96 -1.24
C GLU A 587 12.76 34.02 -0.98
N ASN A 588 12.73 35.14 -1.70
CA ASN A 588 13.72 36.21 -1.58
C ASN A 588 15.18 35.71 -1.67
N ASN A 589 15.44 34.78 -2.55
CA ASN A 589 16.76 34.14 -2.78
C ASN A 589 17.31 33.42 -1.53
N ALA A 590 16.43 32.86 -0.69
CA ALA A 590 16.79 32.06 0.47
C ALA A 590 15.88 30.82 0.59
N PRO A 591 16.41 29.67 1.03
CA PRO A 591 15.62 28.49 1.29
C PRO A 591 14.57 28.75 2.38
N THR A 592 13.33 28.43 2.11
CA THR A 592 12.22 28.61 3.04
C THR A 592 11.39 27.34 3.12
N LEU A 593 11.14 26.84 4.32
CA LEU A 593 10.24 25.74 4.62
C LEU A 593 8.83 26.27 4.86
N PHE A 594 7.86 25.68 4.21
CA PHE A 594 6.44 26.02 4.31
C PHE A 594 5.69 24.85 4.93
N CYS A 595 4.82 25.13 5.88
CA CYS A 595 3.80 24.22 6.39
C CYS A 595 2.43 24.72 5.90
N LEU A 596 1.67 23.81 5.33
CA LEU A 596 0.35 24.10 4.76
C LEU A 596 -0.67 23.13 5.36
N THR A 597 -1.90 23.61 5.49
CA THR A 597 -3.04 22.83 5.93
C THR A 597 -4.07 22.74 4.82
N THR A 598 -4.87 21.69 4.84
CA THR A 598 -6.07 21.55 4.02
C THR A 598 -7.28 21.41 4.93
N ASN A 599 -8.45 21.79 4.46
CA ASN A 599 -9.70 21.65 5.24
C ASN A 599 -10.22 20.20 5.30
N ASP A 600 -9.60 19.29 4.55
CA ASP A 600 -9.82 17.85 4.57
C ASP A 600 -8.51 17.16 4.94
N ILE A 601 -8.37 16.75 6.16
CA ILE A 601 -7.14 16.15 6.68
C ILE A 601 -7.10 14.68 6.27
N ALA A 602 -6.12 14.32 5.45
CA ALA A 602 -5.78 12.95 5.13
C ALA A 602 -4.26 12.76 5.13
N GLY A 603 -3.80 11.70 5.79
CA GLY A 603 -2.39 11.30 5.78
C GLY A 603 -1.96 10.80 4.39
N PRO A 604 -0.68 10.42 4.22
CA PRO A 604 -0.17 9.88 2.97
C PRO A 604 -0.89 8.57 2.61
N ALA A 605 -1.06 8.30 1.32
CA ALA A 605 -1.66 7.05 0.86
C ALA A 605 -0.83 5.84 1.31
N ASP A 606 -1.52 4.73 1.60
CA ASP A 606 -0.90 3.45 1.99
C ASP A 606 -0.30 2.74 0.78
N ASN A 607 0.73 3.35 0.21
CA ASN A 607 1.52 2.87 -0.93
C ASN A 607 2.76 3.76 -1.10
N TRP A 608 3.38 3.78 -2.31
CA TRP A 608 4.47 4.72 -2.63
C TRP A 608 3.93 6.14 -2.85
N SER A 609 3.51 6.81 -1.78
CA SER A 609 2.67 8.01 -1.83
C SER A 609 3.39 9.34 -2.10
N GLN A 610 4.72 9.38 -2.02
CA GLN A 610 5.51 10.59 -2.14
C GLN A 610 6.97 10.30 -2.47
N LEU A 611 7.80 11.31 -2.77
CA LEU A 611 9.23 11.15 -2.98
C LEU A 611 9.84 10.34 -1.83
N GLY A 612 10.57 9.27 -2.14
CA GLY A 612 11.15 8.39 -1.12
C GLY A 612 10.12 7.54 -0.36
N CYS A 613 8.99 7.22 -0.98
CA CYS A 613 7.95 6.31 -0.51
C CYS A 613 7.03 6.88 0.59
N ASN A 614 7.59 7.39 1.68
CA ASN A 614 6.87 7.78 2.91
C ASN A 614 7.43 9.10 3.50
N PRO A 615 6.83 9.66 4.56
CA PRO A 615 7.31 10.91 5.17
C PRO A 615 8.77 10.85 5.65
N CYS A 616 9.23 9.67 6.10
CA CYS A 616 10.63 9.45 6.55
C CYS A 616 11.63 9.30 5.41
N LYS A 617 11.15 9.22 4.14
CA LYS A 617 11.97 9.09 2.93
C LYS A 617 12.85 7.84 2.88
N THR A 618 12.35 6.72 3.42
CA THR A 618 13.12 5.46 3.50
C THR A 618 13.39 4.84 2.12
N ALA A 619 12.66 5.25 1.09
CA ALA A 619 12.70 4.72 -0.28
C ALA A 619 12.55 3.18 -0.35
N ARG A 620 11.83 2.61 0.62
CA ARG A 620 11.60 1.18 0.75
C ARG A 620 10.12 0.88 1.00
N MET A 621 9.60 -0.07 0.26
CA MET A 621 8.33 -0.74 0.55
C MET A 621 8.62 -2.07 1.25
N LYS A 622 7.94 -2.35 2.35
CA LYS A 622 8.08 -3.65 3.04
C LYS A 622 7.48 -4.75 2.15
N ALA A 623 8.19 -5.85 2.01
CA ALA A 623 7.61 -7.07 1.47
C ALA A 623 6.67 -7.68 2.52
N ASN A 624 5.49 -8.09 2.09
CA ASN A 624 4.51 -8.75 2.98
C ASN A 624 4.95 -10.17 3.32
#